data_a3fe4575103be7522dce59f4c4eca5a6
#
_entry.id   a3fe4575103be7522dce59f4c4eca5a6
#
_cell.length_a   1.000
_cell.length_b   1.000
_cell.length_c   1.000
_cell.angle_alpha   90.00
_cell.angle_beta   90.00
_cell.angle_gamma   90.00
#
_symmetry.space_group_name_H-M   'P 1'
#
loop_
_entity.id
_entity.type
_entity.pdbx_description
1 polymer ?
#
loop_
_entity_poly.entity_id
_entity_poly.type
_entity_poly.pdbx_seq_one_letter_code
_entity_poly.pdbx_strand_id
1 'polypeptide(L)'
;MKLEDQVLLSFYQDISPLADNPRIMLVRHVETGQIYVRKKLSLENREIYRLLQTQQVSGIPRIHLLVETEQELIIIEEYISGLSLDAYLQKEGVLNEKDAIYVMLQLCHTLQALHSFQPPLIHRDIKPSNV
;
A
#
# COMPACT_ATOMS: atom_id res chain seq x y z
N MET A 1 -3.01 -17.27 15.31
CA MET A 1 -3.52 -15.87 15.30
C MET A 1 -4.19 -15.58 16.64
N LYS A 2 -3.85 -14.46 17.22
CA LYS A 2 -4.46 -14.03 18.49
C LYS A 2 -5.95 -13.72 18.32
N LEU A 3 -6.73 -13.93 19.38
CA LEU A 3 -8.16 -13.63 19.34
C LEU A 3 -8.44 -12.15 19.03
N GLU A 4 -7.64 -11.27 19.59
CA GLU A 4 -7.74 -9.83 19.34
C GLU A 4 -7.61 -9.51 17.84
N ASP A 5 -6.64 -10.13 17.17
CA ASP A 5 -6.42 -9.94 15.73
C ASP A 5 -7.58 -10.46 14.91
N GLN A 6 -8.16 -11.61 15.30
CA GLN A 6 -9.34 -12.15 14.64
C GLN A 6 -10.52 -11.20 14.74
N VAL A 7 -10.74 -10.63 15.94
CA VAL A 7 -11.81 -9.67 16.16
C VAL A 7 -11.59 -8.41 15.30
N LEU A 8 -10.37 -7.87 15.32
CA LEU A 8 -10.05 -6.69 14.51
C LEU A 8 -10.27 -6.93 13.03
N LEU A 9 -9.79 -8.05 12.50
CA LEU A 9 -9.98 -8.40 11.09
C LEU A 9 -11.43 -8.63 10.70
N SER A 10 -12.26 -9.09 11.64
CA SER A 10 -13.68 -9.35 11.39
C SER A 10 -14.49 -8.10 11.07
N PHE A 11 -13.99 -6.91 11.42
CA PHE A 11 -14.63 -5.64 11.09
C PHE A 11 -14.49 -5.25 9.62
N TYR A 12 -13.63 -5.94 8.85
CA TYR A 12 -13.38 -5.62 7.45
C TYR A 12 -14.07 -6.61 6.53
N GLN A 13 -15.08 -6.11 5.81
CA GLN A 13 -15.88 -6.91 4.91
C GLN A 13 -15.34 -6.82 3.48
N ASP A 14 -15.19 -7.97 2.82
CA ASP A 14 -14.72 -8.04 1.43
C ASP A 14 -15.71 -7.36 0.49
N ILE A 15 -15.19 -6.54 -0.44
CA ILE A 15 -15.97 -5.93 -1.51
C ILE A 15 -15.63 -6.61 -2.83
N SER A 16 -14.38 -6.53 -3.26
CA SER A 16 -13.92 -7.09 -4.52
C SER A 16 -12.39 -7.20 -4.56
N PRO A 17 -11.84 -8.19 -5.31
CA PRO A 17 -10.41 -8.24 -5.55
C PRO A 17 -9.96 -7.03 -6.37
N LEU A 18 -8.74 -6.56 -6.10
CA LEU A 18 -8.08 -5.54 -6.92
C LEU A 18 -7.16 -6.22 -7.93
N ALA A 19 -7.14 -5.71 -9.16
CA ALA A 19 -6.30 -6.23 -10.25
C ALA A 19 -6.44 -7.74 -10.44
N ASP A 20 -7.64 -8.29 -10.26
CA ASP A 20 -7.96 -9.72 -10.35
C ASP A 20 -7.08 -10.62 -9.46
N ASN A 21 -6.52 -10.05 -8.39
CA ASN A 21 -5.68 -10.76 -7.45
C ASN A 21 -6.41 -10.91 -6.11
N PRO A 22 -6.83 -12.15 -5.73
CA PRO A 22 -7.58 -12.36 -4.50
C PRO A 22 -6.78 -12.08 -3.22
N ARG A 23 -5.47 -11.99 -3.32
CA ARG A 23 -4.61 -11.62 -2.19
C ARG A 23 -4.61 -10.12 -1.92
N ILE A 24 -5.13 -9.32 -2.84
CA ILE A 24 -5.31 -7.87 -2.70
C ILE A 24 -6.80 -7.59 -2.83
N MET A 25 -7.43 -7.27 -1.70
CA MET A 25 -8.89 -7.16 -1.60
C MET A 25 -9.28 -5.75 -1.18
N LEU A 26 -10.23 -5.16 -1.90
CA LEU A 26 -10.91 -3.97 -1.44
C LEU A 26 -11.87 -4.36 -0.33
N VAL A 27 -11.79 -3.70 0.83
CA VAL A 27 -12.59 -4.04 2.00
C VAL A 27 -13.25 -2.79 2.58
N ARG A 28 -14.33 -2.99 3.33
CA ARG A 28 -15.06 -1.92 4.03
C ARG A 28 -15.07 -2.21 5.52
N HIS A 29 -14.76 -1.20 6.32
CA HIS A 29 -14.96 -1.30 7.77
C HIS A 29 -16.45 -1.21 8.08
N VAL A 30 -17.00 -2.23 8.76
CA VAL A 30 -18.46 -2.36 8.95
C VAL A 30 -19.06 -1.28 9.84
N GLU A 31 -18.30 -0.71 10.77
CA GLU A 31 -18.80 0.35 11.65
C GLU A 31 -18.67 1.75 11.04
N THR A 32 -17.53 2.06 10.43
CA THR A 32 -17.27 3.40 9.89
C THR A 32 -17.69 3.56 8.44
N GLY A 33 -17.82 2.46 7.69
CA GLY A 33 -18.08 2.46 6.25
C GLY A 33 -16.87 2.85 5.41
N GLN A 34 -15.73 3.12 6.04
CA GLN A 34 -14.53 3.53 5.31
C GLN A 34 -13.92 2.37 4.54
N ILE A 35 -13.40 2.68 3.35
CA ILE A 35 -12.81 1.70 2.43
C ILE A 35 -11.29 1.61 2.68
N TYR A 36 -10.80 0.38 2.65
CA TYR A 36 -9.37 0.05 2.81
C TYR A 36 -8.97 -1.02 1.81
N VAL A 37 -7.68 -1.31 1.76
CA VAL A 37 -7.12 -2.42 0.99
C VAL A 37 -6.53 -3.44 1.96
N ARG A 38 -6.94 -4.71 1.82
CA ARG A 38 -6.33 -5.80 2.56
C ARG A 38 -5.35 -6.55 1.65
N LYS A 39 -4.12 -6.70 2.10
CA LYS A 39 -3.08 -7.47 1.42
C LYS A 39 -2.67 -8.67 2.26
N LYS A 40 -2.50 -9.81 1.63
CA LYS A 40 -1.94 -11.02 2.24
C LYS A 40 -0.58 -11.27 1.62
N LEU A 41 0.46 -11.15 2.41
CA LEU A 41 1.85 -11.18 1.96
C LEU A 41 2.64 -12.29 2.67
N SER A 42 3.80 -12.61 2.10
CA SER A 42 4.75 -13.53 2.73
C SER A 42 5.29 -12.94 4.04
N LEU A 43 5.56 -13.80 5.00
CA LEU A 43 6.18 -13.42 6.28
C LEU A 43 7.57 -12.80 6.11
N GLU A 44 8.22 -13.00 4.96
CA GLU A 44 9.50 -12.36 4.65
C GLU A 44 9.42 -10.83 4.68
N ASN A 45 8.23 -10.28 4.44
CA ASN A 45 8.00 -8.84 4.39
C ASN A 45 7.71 -8.21 5.76
N ARG A 46 7.65 -8.99 6.83
CA ARG A 46 7.18 -8.51 8.14
C ARG A 46 8.00 -7.35 8.70
N GLU A 47 9.32 -7.41 8.59
CA GLU A 47 10.19 -6.36 9.13
C GLU A 47 10.00 -5.03 8.40
N ILE A 48 9.89 -5.11 7.06
CA ILE A 48 9.67 -3.92 6.21
C ILE A 48 8.33 -3.25 6.59
N TYR A 49 7.27 -4.04 6.70
CA TYR A 49 5.95 -3.49 7.01
C TYR A 49 5.83 -3.00 8.45
N ARG A 50 6.52 -3.61 9.40
CA ARG A 50 6.62 -3.07 10.76
C ARG A 50 7.27 -1.70 10.78
N LEU A 51 8.36 -1.51 10.02
CA LEU A 51 9.02 -0.21 9.88
C LEU A 51 8.06 0.82 9.24
N LEU A 52 7.38 0.44 8.17
CA LEU A 52 6.43 1.32 7.48
C LEU A 52 5.23 1.68 8.36
N GLN A 53 4.81 0.79 9.25
CA GLN A 53 3.72 1.06 10.19
C GLN A 53 4.15 2.07 11.26
N THR A 54 5.36 1.97 11.78
CA THR A 54 5.86 2.84 12.84
C THR A 54 6.35 4.18 12.33
N GLN A 55 6.85 4.24 11.11
CA GLN A 55 7.39 5.44 10.48
C GLN A 55 6.59 5.76 9.23
N GLN A 56 5.71 6.75 9.34
CA GLN A 56 4.92 7.18 8.19
C GLN A 56 5.81 7.82 7.12
N VAL A 57 5.67 7.33 5.89
CA VAL A 57 6.38 7.87 4.73
C VAL A 57 5.35 8.51 3.80
N SER A 58 5.53 9.79 3.49
CA SER A 58 4.68 10.50 2.55
C SER A 58 4.81 9.85 1.17
N GLY A 59 3.67 9.62 0.49
CA GLY A 59 3.65 8.97 -0.82
C GLY A 59 3.46 7.46 -0.76
N ILE A 60 3.37 6.87 0.44
CA ILE A 60 3.09 5.45 0.64
C ILE A 60 1.77 5.31 1.41
N PRO A 61 0.90 4.36 1.03
CA PRO A 61 -0.35 4.13 1.76
C PRO A 61 -0.10 3.87 3.25
N ARG A 62 -0.89 4.51 4.10
CA ARG A 62 -0.79 4.33 5.54
C ARG A 62 -1.28 2.95 5.95
N ILE A 63 -0.52 2.26 6.81
CA ILE A 63 -0.89 0.97 7.36
C ILE A 63 -1.74 1.18 8.61
N HIS A 64 -2.98 0.71 8.57
CA HIS A 64 -3.91 0.79 9.70
C HIS A 64 -3.82 -0.40 10.62
N LEU A 65 -3.63 -1.60 10.06
CA LEU A 65 -3.57 -2.82 10.82
C LEU A 65 -2.56 -3.77 10.20
N LEU A 66 -1.74 -4.37 11.02
CA LEU A 66 -0.76 -5.36 10.61
C LEU A 66 -0.91 -6.57 11.53
N VAL A 67 -1.27 -7.70 10.94
CA VAL A 67 -1.47 -8.96 11.66
C VAL A 67 -0.52 -10.02 11.12
N GLU A 68 0.25 -10.62 11.99
CA GLU A 68 1.14 -11.71 11.66
C GLU A 68 0.51 -13.03 12.08
N THR A 69 0.31 -13.94 11.13
CA THR A 69 -0.14 -15.30 11.40
C THR A 69 1.02 -16.28 11.26
N GLU A 70 0.79 -17.55 11.53
CA GLU A 70 1.83 -18.56 11.33
C GLU A 70 2.22 -18.76 9.86
N GLN A 71 1.35 -18.36 8.94
CA GLN A 71 1.51 -18.64 7.51
C GLN A 71 1.76 -17.40 6.68
N GLU A 72 1.24 -16.25 7.08
CA GLU A 72 1.27 -15.06 6.24
C GLU A 72 1.15 -13.77 7.06
N LEU A 73 1.44 -12.67 6.40
CA LEU A 73 1.26 -11.32 6.91
C LEU A 73 -0.01 -10.74 6.31
N ILE A 74 -0.92 -10.24 7.15
CA ILE A 74 -2.16 -9.58 6.71
C ILE A 74 -2.06 -8.10 7.03
N ILE A 75 -2.27 -7.27 6.02
CA ILE A 75 -2.15 -5.82 6.13
C ILE A 75 -3.46 -5.19 5.71
N ILE A 76 -3.96 -4.25 6.52
CA ILE A 76 -5.03 -3.33 6.15
C ILE A 76 -4.39 -1.97 5.97
N GLU A 77 -4.45 -1.45 4.76
CA GLU A 77 -3.84 -0.17 4.43
C GLU A 77 -4.83 0.80 3.79
N GLU A 78 -4.46 2.06 3.77
CA GLU A 78 -5.22 3.13 3.15
C GLU A 78 -5.54 2.81 1.70
N TYR A 79 -6.79 3.03 1.29
CA TYR A 79 -7.18 2.98 -0.11
C TYR A 79 -6.93 4.34 -0.75
N ILE A 80 -6.09 4.36 -1.78
CA ILE A 80 -5.81 5.57 -2.55
C ILE A 80 -6.75 5.59 -3.74
N SER A 81 -7.70 6.51 -3.72
CA SER A 81 -8.62 6.71 -4.84
C SER A 81 -7.91 7.49 -5.95
N GLY A 82 -7.86 6.91 -7.13
CA GLY A 82 -7.19 7.54 -8.27
C GLY A 82 -6.73 6.52 -9.30
N LEU A 83 -5.95 7.01 -10.24
CA LEU A 83 -5.36 6.18 -11.30
C LEU A 83 -3.88 5.98 -11.02
N SER A 84 -3.36 4.81 -11.40
CA SER A 84 -1.92 4.64 -11.54
C SER A 84 -1.40 5.57 -12.63
N LEU A 85 -0.11 5.90 -12.58
CA LEU A 85 0.49 6.72 -13.64
C LEU A 85 0.36 6.03 -15.00
N ASP A 86 0.49 4.70 -15.06
CA ASP A 86 0.31 3.93 -16.28
C ASP A 86 -1.09 4.11 -16.86
N ALA A 87 -2.13 3.95 -16.04
CA ALA A 87 -3.51 4.13 -16.46
C ALA A 87 -3.78 5.58 -16.89
N TYR A 88 -3.20 6.55 -16.20
CA TYR A 88 -3.30 7.96 -16.56
C TYR A 88 -2.69 8.23 -17.93
N LEU A 89 -1.48 7.69 -18.19
CA LEU A 89 -0.80 7.85 -19.47
C LEU A 89 -1.57 7.22 -20.63
N GLN A 90 -2.22 6.07 -20.38
CA GLN A 90 -3.05 5.42 -21.40
C GLN A 90 -4.29 6.25 -21.73
N LYS A 91 -4.87 6.93 -20.73
CA LYS A 91 -6.07 7.74 -20.90
C LYS A 91 -5.76 9.12 -21.48
N GLU A 92 -4.77 9.82 -20.94
CA GLU A 92 -4.48 11.23 -21.23
C GLU A 92 -3.28 11.42 -22.16
N GLY A 93 -2.52 10.37 -22.44
CA GLY A 93 -1.31 10.45 -23.26
C GLY A 93 -0.08 10.89 -22.47
N VAL A 94 0.91 11.44 -23.16
CA VAL A 94 2.19 11.82 -22.58
C VAL A 94 2.03 12.99 -21.61
N LEU A 95 2.73 12.93 -20.46
CA LEU A 95 2.80 14.05 -19.54
C LEU A 95 3.57 15.22 -20.18
N ASN A 96 3.12 16.46 -19.91
CA ASN A 96 3.93 17.60 -20.22
C ASN A 96 5.17 17.65 -19.29
N GLU A 97 6.16 18.47 -19.67
CA GLU A 97 7.43 18.55 -18.93
C GLU A 97 7.22 18.95 -17.46
N LYS A 98 6.35 19.90 -17.19
CA LYS A 98 6.06 20.39 -15.84
C LYS A 98 5.49 19.28 -14.95
N ASP A 99 4.51 18.53 -15.45
CA ASP A 99 3.88 17.45 -14.71
C ASP A 99 4.84 16.28 -14.52
N ALA A 100 5.66 15.96 -15.53
CA ALA A 100 6.68 14.92 -15.43
C ALA A 100 7.71 15.26 -14.34
N ILE A 101 8.19 16.49 -14.29
CA ILE A 101 9.12 16.95 -13.25
C ILE A 101 8.46 16.86 -11.87
N TYR A 102 7.19 17.26 -11.75
CA TYR A 102 6.47 17.18 -10.48
C TYR A 102 6.37 15.74 -9.97
N VAL A 103 5.99 14.80 -10.83
CA VAL A 103 5.89 13.37 -10.48
C VAL A 103 7.26 12.85 -10.04
N MET A 104 8.31 13.15 -10.79
CA MET A 104 9.67 12.69 -10.47
C MET A 104 10.17 13.26 -9.14
N LEU A 105 9.87 14.51 -8.84
CA LEU A 105 10.22 15.11 -7.55
C LEU A 105 9.50 14.42 -6.40
N GLN A 106 8.21 14.12 -6.54
CA GLN A 106 7.45 13.41 -5.51
C GLN A 106 8.02 12.00 -5.28
N LEU A 107 8.37 11.29 -6.33
CA LEU A 107 9.02 9.98 -6.24
C LEU A 107 10.36 10.07 -5.52
N CYS A 108 11.19 11.06 -5.85
CA CYS A 108 12.48 11.25 -5.20
C CYS A 108 12.33 11.55 -3.70
N HIS A 109 11.35 12.35 -3.31
CA HIS A 109 11.08 12.64 -1.90
C HIS A 109 10.70 11.37 -1.14
N THR A 110 9.82 10.55 -1.70
CA THR A 110 9.41 9.28 -1.10
C THR A 110 10.60 8.32 -0.97
N LEU A 111 11.38 8.17 -2.04
CA LEU A 111 12.56 7.30 -2.05
C LEU A 111 13.62 7.77 -1.06
N GLN A 112 13.83 9.08 -0.93
CA GLN A 112 14.76 9.63 0.04
C GLN A 112 14.38 9.22 1.47
N ALA A 113 13.11 9.27 1.80
CA ALA A 113 12.61 8.83 3.10
C ALA A 113 12.87 7.34 3.32
N LEU A 114 12.57 6.49 2.33
CA LEU A 114 12.81 5.05 2.41
C LEU A 114 14.31 4.73 2.54
N HIS A 115 15.16 5.43 1.80
CA HIS A 115 16.60 5.22 1.82
C HIS A 115 17.25 5.72 3.12
N SER A 116 16.56 6.56 3.89
CA SER A 116 17.05 7.04 5.18
C SER A 116 16.81 6.04 6.33
N PHE A 117 16.06 4.97 6.11
CA PHE A 117 15.86 3.92 7.11
C PHE A 117 17.16 3.15 7.38
N GLN A 118 17.25 2.55 8.57
CA GLN A 118 18.40 1.76 9.00
C GLN A 118 17.99 0.30 9.24
N PRO A 119 18.26 -0.64 8.31
CA PRO A 119 18.90 -0.46 6.99
C PRO A 119 17.98 0.21 5.98
N PRO A 120 18.52 0.81 4.90
CA PRO A 120 17.70 1.45 3.87
C PRO A 120 16.73 0.48 3.21
N LEU A 121 15.51 0.97 2.93
CA LEU A 121 14.53 0.22 2.15
C LEU A 121 14.68 0.60 0.68
N ILE A 122 14.92 -0.40 -0.16
CA ILE A 122 15.10 -0.22 -1.61
C ILE A 122 13.87 -0.82 -2.31
N HIS A 123 13.20 0.01 -3.14
CA HIS A 123 11.96 -0.40 -3.79
C HIS A 123 12.15 -1.53 -4.81
N ARG A 124 13.10 -1.41 -5.72
CA ARG A 124 13.48 -2.38 -6.76
C ARG A 124 12.48 -2.56 -7.91
N ASP A 125 11.30 -1.94 -7.89
CA ASP A 125 10.30 -2.13 -8.94
C ASP A 125 9.52 -0.84 -9.24
N ILE A 126 10.24 0.26 -9.45
CA ILE A 126 9.61 1.54 -9.78
C ILE A 126 9.25 1.53 -11.26
N LYS A 127 7.97 1.65 -11.54
CA LYS A 127 7.41 1.72 -12.90
C LYS A 127 6.05 2.41 -12.86
N PRO A 128 5.55 2.93 -14.01
CA PRO A 128 4.29 3.69 -14.03
C PRO A 128 3.08 2.97 -13.43
N SER A 129 3.01 1.65 -13.51
CA SER A 129 1.91 0.88 -12.92
C SER A 129 1.93 0.87 -11.39
N ASN A 130 3.06 1.21 -10.76
CA ASN A 130 3.23 1.25 -9.30
C ASN A 130 3.26 2.68 -8.72
N VAL A 131 2.95 3.66 -9.53
CA VAL A 131 2.95 5.07 -9.11
C VAL A 131 1.54 5.65 -9.09
#